data_6c481f0a8ac3795739f6036361aec0cf
#
_entry.id   6c481f0a8ac3795739f6036361aec0cf
#
_cell.length_a   1.000
_cell.length_b   1.000
_cell.length_c   1.000
_cell.angle_alpha   90.00
_cell.angle_beta   90.00
_cell.angle_gamma   90.00
#
_symmetry.space_group_name_H-M   'P 1'
#
loop_
_entity.id
_entity.type
_entity.pdbx_description
1 polymer ?
#
loop_
_entity_poly.entity_id
_entity_poly.type
_entity_poly.pdbx_seq_one_letter_code
_entity_poly.pdbx_strand_id
1 'polypeptide(L)'
;MTSPARYGDGRSAKMGERGGALHLSAVLPAISGALGHPIPTAIHRDPLSLQTVLGLPDARSAVIVLVDGLGYWNLNMRLGHAPYLRSLMNDSVNQRPIATCMPSTTVAAMASFGTGTCPGLTGMTGYTQLNPNNGEICQLISFKNAMAPLDLQRQPTVFERLAEQGVRVTSSGLPKFAFSALTQSSLRGTDYISNTDPRTRIAVAARAARRPGLTYVYLRDTDKVGHNYGWDSDKWIGAFERVDGQLGLLRRSLPKGTLIVVVADHGMITADPQQRIDIAGEPR
;
A
#
# COMPACT_ATOMS: atom_id res chain seq x y z
N MET A 1 0.21 -16.31 -29.45
CA MET A 1 -0.85 -16.02 -28.46
C MET A 1 -0.88 -17.15 -27.46
N THR A 2 -0.11 -17.04 -26.38
CA THR A 2 -0.09 -18.02 -25.29
C THR A 2 -1.07 -17.56 -24.23
N SER A 3 -2.13 -18.33 -24.02
CA SER A 3 -3.13 -18.16 -22.98
C SER A 3 -2.44 -17.99 -21.61
N PRO A 4 -2.88 -17.06 -20.74
CA PRO A 4 -2.32 -16.94 -19.41
C PRO A 4 -2.56 -18.25 -18.66
N ALA A 5 -1.49 -18.79 -18.08
CA ALA A 5 -1.54 -19.99 -17.27
C ALA A 5 -2.61 -19.80 -16.17
N ARG A 6 -3.58 -20.71 -16.14
CA ARG A 6 -4.54 -20.81 -15.03
C ARG A 6 -3.73 -21.12 -13.77
N TYR A 7 -3.80 -20.23 -12.79
CA TYR A 7 -3.35 -20.54 -11.44
C TYR A 7 -4.20 -21.71 -10.92
N GLY A 8 -3.59 -22.90 -10.92
CA GLY A 8 -4.14 -24.11 -10.37
C GLY A 8 -3.94 -24.13 -8.85
N ASP A 9 -5.03 -24.41 -8.16
CA ASP A 9 -5.13 -25.08 -6.86
C ASP A 9 -4.16 -24.66 -5.72
N GLY A 10 -4.34 -23.46 -5.22
CA GLY A 10 -4.14 -23.23 -3.80
C GLY A 10 -5.50 -23.01 -3.15
N ARG A 11 -6.04 -24.01 -2.51
CA ARG A 11 -7.23 -24.06 -1.67
C ARG A 11 -8.02 -22.76 -1.58
N SER A 12 -9.20 -22.72 -2.21
CA SER A 12 -10.24 -21.72 -2.07
C SER A 12 -10.26 -21.15 -0.65
N ALA A 13 -9.57 -20.05 -0.42
CA ALA A 13 -9.96 -19.15 0.65
C ALA A 13 -11.41 -18.82 0.34
N LYS A 14 -12.33 -19.14 1.23
CA LYS A 14 -13.76 -18.93 1.05
C LYS A 14 -13.95 -17.50 0.59
N MET A 15 -14.36 -17.31 -0.65
CA MET A 15 -14.77 -16.03 -1.23
C MET A 15 -16.02 -15.56 -0.48
N GLY A 16 -15.85 -14.95 0.69
CA GLY A 16 -16.93 -14.58 1.59
C GLY A 16 -16.49 -13.69 2.75
N GLU A 17 -15.23 -13.74 3.13
CA GLU A 17 -14.74 -12.86 4.18
C GLU A 17 -14.17 -11.58 3.54
N ARG A 18 -14.91 -10.50 3.69
CA ARG A 18 -14.47 -9.15 3.29
C ARG A 18 -13.15 -8.83 4.00
N GLY A 19 -12.06 -8.71 3.23
CA GLY A 19 -10.74 -8.44 3.77
C GLY A 19 -10.15 -9.63 4.54
N GLY A 20 -9.93 -10.77 3.89
CA GLY A 20 -9.23 -11.91 4.46
C GLY A 20 -7.78 -11.59 4.85
N ALA A 21 -7.11 -12.50 5.54
CA ALA A 21 -5.73 -12.32 5.99
C ALA A 21 -4.72 -12.03 4.85
N LEU A 22 -4.99 -12.52 3.63
CA LEU A 22 -4.19 -12.23 2.43
C LEU A 22 -4.78 -11.04 1.66
N HIS A 23 -4.96 -9.92 2.35
CA HIS A 23 -5.46 -8.67 1.77
C HIS A 23 -4.65 -7.48 2.32
N LEU A 24 -4.53 -6.41 1.53
CA LEU A 24 -3.77 -5.21 1.89
C LEU A 24 -4.22 -4.59 3.23
N SER A 25 -5.52 -4.66 3.54
CA SER A 25 -6.07 -4.17 4.82
C SER A 25 -5.59 -4.95 6.04
N ALA A 26 -5.09 -6.18 5.87
CA ALA A 26 -4.57 -6.99 6.97
C ALA A 26 -3.13 -6.63 7.37
N VAL A 27 -2.40 -5.91 6.52
CA VAL A 27 -0.95 -5.71 6.66
C VAL A 27 -0.61 -4.88 7.89
N LEU A 28 -1.22 -3.70 8.09
CA LEU A 28 -0.93 -2.88 9.27
C LEU A 28 -1.40 -3.51 10.58
N PRO A 29 -2.61 -4.12 10.67
CA PRO A 29 -2.97 -4.92 11.84
C PRO A 29 -1.97 -6.03 12.15
N ALA A 30 -1.50 -6.78 11.16
CA ALA A 30 -0.49 -7.82 11.36
C ALA A 30 0.86 -7.25 11.87
N ILE A 31 1.32 -6.13 11.30
CA ILE A 31 2.53 -5.44 11.78
C ILE A 31 2.35 -4.94 13.22
N SER A 32 1.16 -4.47 13.58
CA SER A 32 0.87 -4.05 14.96
C SER A 32 1.02 -5.22 15.94
N GLY A 33 0.60 -6.44 15.55
CA GLY A 33 0.86 -7.66 16.30
C GLY A 33 2.34 -7.95 16.45
N ALA A 34 3.10 -7.91 15.35
CA ALA A 34 4.55 -8.12 15.33
C ALA A 34 5.33 -7.13 16.21
N LEU A 35 4.80 -5.92 16.41
CA LEU A 35 5.36 -4.91 17.30
C LEU A 35 4.96 -5.10 18.77
N GLY A 36 4.12 -6.10 19.10
CA GLY A 36 3.60 -6.33 20.46
C GLY A 36 2.47 -5.39 20.86
N HIS A 37 1.89 -4.65 19.92
CA HIS A 37 0.79 -3.70 20.12
C HIS A 37 -0.41 -4.04 19.21
N PRO A 38 -1.06 -5.19 19.38
CA PRO A 38 -2.08 -5.65 18.43
C PRO A 38 -3.26 -4.68 18.35
N ILE A 39 -3.55 -4.20 17.15
CA ILE A 39 -4.62 -3.24 16.84
C ILE A 39 -5.74 -3.97 16.07
N PRO A 40 -6.82 -4.41 16.72
CA PRO A 40 -7.98 -4.95 16.02
C PRO A 40 -8.72 -3.83 15.27
N THR A 41 -9.30 -4.16 14.13
CA THR A 41 -10.09 -3.23 13.30
C THR A 41 -11.52 -3.72 13.13
N ALA A 42 -12.35 -2.97 12.40
CA ALA A 42 -13.74 -3.34 12.17
C ALA A 42 -13.91 -4.71 11.48
N ILE A 43 -12.94 -5.10 10.63
CA ILE A 43 -12.98 -6.36 9.87
C ILE A 43 -11.89 -7.36 10.29
N HIS A 44 -10.84 -6.92 10.95
CA HIS A 44 -9.73 -7.74 11.44
C HIS A 44 -9.72 -7.74 12.97
N ARG A 45 -10.33 -8.76 13.57
CA ARG A 45 -10.50 -8.85 15.03
C ARG A 45 -9.29 -9.41 15.75
N ASP A 46 -8.47 -10.20 15.07
CA ASP A 46 -7.31 -10.89 15.64
C ASP A 46 -6.02 -10.56 14.86
N PRO A 47 -5.30 -9.47 15.24
CA PRO A 47 -4.05 -9.08 14.62
C PRO A 47 -2.93 -10.12 14.75
N LEU A 48 -2.92 -10.92 15.81
CA LEU A 48 -1.88 -11.94 16.04
C LEU A 48 -2.05 -13.12 15.08
N SER A 49 -3.31 -13.51 14.79
CA SER A 49 -3.58 -14.49 13.74
C SER A 49 -3.12 -13.96 12.37
N LEU A 50 -3.37 -12.69 12.06
CA LEU A 50 -2.89 -12.07 10.81
C LEU A 50 -1.36 -12.05 10.72
N GLN A 51 -0.67 -11.71 11.81
CA GLN A 51 0.79 -11.77 11.91
C GLN A 51 1.30 -13.16 11.56
N THR A 52 0.70 -14.20 12.14
CA THR A 52 1.05 -15.61 11.86
C THR A 52 0.81 -15.99 10.41
N VAL A 53 -0.35 -15.65 9.85
CA VAL A 53 -0.71 -15.97 8.46
C VAL A 53 0.22 -15.26 7.46
N LEU A 54 0.58 -14.01 7.73
CA LEU A 54 1.52 -13.26 6.88
C LEU A 54 2.99 -13.64 7.14
N GLY A 55 3.27 -14.48 8.14
CA GLY A 55 4.63 -14.94 8.47
C GLY A 55 5.53 -13.83 9.00
N LEU A 56 4.97 -12.85 9.73
CA LEU A 56 5.74 -11.74 10.27
C LEU A 56 6.36 -12.12 11.62
N PRO A 57 7.69 -12.05 11.79
CA PRO A 57 8.33 -12.28 13.08
C PRO A 57 8.06 -11.13 14.05
N ASP A 58 8.18 -11.39 15.34
CA ASP A 58 8.21 -10.34 16.35
C ASP A 58 9.38 -9.39 16.12
N ALA A 59 9.12 -8.09 16.30
CA ALA A 59 10.12 -7.05 16.08
C ALA A 59 9.91 -5.84 17.00
N ARG A 60 11.01 -5.24 17.44
CA ARG A 60 10.95 -3.97 18.20
C ARG A 60 10.70 -2.76 17.29
N SER A 61 11.06 -2.89 16.03
CA SER A 61 10.97 -1.83 15.03
C SER A 61 10.57 -2.44 13.69
N ALA A 62 9.63 -1.81 13.01
CA ALA A 62 9.20 -2.21 11.67
C ALA A 62 9.29 -1.03 10.70
N VAL A 63 9.68 -1.32 9.47
CA VAL A 63 9.58 -0.39 8.34
C VAL A 63 8.68 -1.01 7.29
N ILE A 64 7.59 -0.33 6.97
CA ILE A 64 6.74 -0.70 5.86
C ILE A 64 6.95 0.26 4.70
N VAL A 65 7.25 -0.29 3.52
CA VAL A 65 7.38 0.46 2.28
C VAL A 65 6.22 0.11 1.36
N LEU A 66 5.40 1.09 1.05
CA LEU A 66 4.38 0.96 0.02
C LEU A 66 4.93 1.51 -1.29
N VAL A 67 4.97 0.63 -2.30
CA VAL A 67 5.45 0.95 -3.66
C VAL A 67 4.24 1.01 -4.58
N ASP A 68 3.84 2.22 -4.95
CA ASP A 68 2.65 2.50 -5.74
C ASP A 68 2.71 1.86 -7.12
N GLY A 69 1.67 1.12 -7.47
CA GLY A 69 1.51 0.48 -8.77
C GLY A 69 2.43 -0.73 -9.03
N LEU A 70 3.25 -1.16 -8.05
CA LEU A 70 4.13 -2.32 -8.19
C LEU A 70 3.43 -3.59 -7.72
N GLY A 71 2.38 -3.99 -8.43
CA GLY A 71 1.68 -5.24 -8.12
C GLY A 71 2.57 -6.48 -8.25
N TYR A 72 2.19 -7.54 -7.52
CA TYR A 72 2.92 -8.80 -7.48
C TYR A 72 3.20 -9.36 -8.90
N TRP A 73 2.26 -9.20 -9.82
CA TRP A 73 2.41 -9.66 -11.20
C TRP A 73 3.46 -8.87 -11.98
N ASN A 74 3.42 -7.54 -11.86
CA ASN A 74 4.43 -6.66 -12.48
C ASN A 74 5.84 -6.95 -11.95
N LEU A 75 5.96 -7.15 -10.62
CA LEU A 75 7.20 -7.56 -9.98
C LEU A 75 7.74 -8.86 -10.57
N ASN A 76 6.92 -9.93 -10.62
CA ASN A 76 7.36 -11.24 -11.10
C ASN A 76 7.81 -11.21 -12.56
N MET A 77 7.10 -10.50 -13.42
CA MET A 77 7.45 -10.40 -14.84
C MET A 77 8.77 -9.66 -15.09
N ARG A 78 9.21 -8.84 -14.16
CA ARG A 78 10.43 -8.00 -14.29
C ARG A 78 11.46 -8.26 -13.18
N LEU A 79 11.36 -9.39 -12.50
CA LEU A 79 12.21 -9.74 -11.35
C LEU A 79 13.71 -9.76 -11.67
N GLY A 80 14.08 -9.96 -12.94
CA GLY A 80 15.46 -9.85 -13.42
C GLY A 80 16.10 -8.47 -13.22
N HIS A 81 15.30 -7.41 -13.16
CA HIS A 81 15.72 -6.02 -12.98
C HIS A 81 15.76 -5.58 -11.50
N ALA A 82 15.42 -6.45 -10.55
CA ALA A 82 15.29 -6.11 -9.15
C ALA A 82 16.03 -7.12 -8.25
N PRO A 83 17.36 -7.04 -8.17
CA PRO A 83 18.17 -8.01 -7.44
C PRO A 83 17.83 -8.09 -5.94
N TYR A 84 17.46 -6.98 -5.30
CA TYR A 84 17.06 -6.99 -3.89
C TYR A 84 15.69 -7.65 -3.71
N LEU A 85 14.67 -7.23 -4.45
CA LEU A 85 13.34 -7.84 -4.38
C LEU A 85 13.37 -9.31 -4.79
N ARG A 86 14.18 -9.68 -5.80
CA ARG A 86 14.42 -11.07 -6.19
C ARG A 86 14.98 -11.88 -5.03
N SER A 87 15.91 -11.32 -4.24
CA SER A 87 16.46 -12.01 -3.07
C SER A 87 15.40 -12.29 -2.01
N LEU A 88 14.41 -11.41 -1.84
CA LEU A 88 13.28 -11.65 -0.93
C LEU A 88 12.35 -12.75 -1.47
N MET A 89 12.15 -12.83 -2.78
CA MET A 89 11.30 -13.83 -3.42
C MET A 89 11.88 -15.26 -3.37
N ASN A 90 13.12 -15.45 -2.90
CA ASN A 90 13.67 -16.77 -2.64
C ASN A 90 13.02 -17.46 -1.43
N ASP A 91 12.40 -16.69 -0.53
CA ASP A 91 11.63 -17.24 0.58
C ASP A 91 10.17 -17.48 0.14
N SER A 92 9.70 -18.71 0.33
CA SER A 92 8.34 -19.12 -0.09
C SER A 92 7.22 -18.32 0.58
N VAL A 93 7.44 -17.77 1.77
CA VAL A 93 6.47 -16.91 2.45
C VAL A 93 6.20 -15.64 1.64
N ASN A 94 7.18 -15.13 0.90
CA ASN A 94 7.09 -13.94 0.06
C ASN A 94 6.52 -14.22 -1.34
N GLN A 95 6.32 -15.49 -1.70
CA GLN A 95 5.79 -15.88 -3.02
C GLN A 95 4.25 -15.91 -3.06
N ARG A 96 3.58 -15.54 -1.97
CA ARG A 96 2.13 -15.51 -1.88
C ARG A 96 1.61 -14.11 -2.15
N PRO A 97 0.86 -13.87 -3.24
CA PRO A 97 0.24 -12.58 -3.47
C PRO A 97 -0.83 -12.29 -2.42
N ILE A 98 -0.96 -11.02 -2.06
CA ILE A 98 -2.10 -10.53 -1.30
C ILE A 98 -3.02 -9.74 -2.23
N ALA A 99 -4.32 -9.77 -1.96
CA ALA A 99 -5.30 -9.00 -2.72
C ALA A 99 -5.30 -7.54 -2.29
N THR A 100 -5.80 -6.67 -3.18
CA THR A 100 -6.17 -5.30 -2.84
C THR A 100 -7.67 -5.09 -3.04
N CYS A 101 -8.17 -3.88 -2.76
CA CYS A 101 -9.58 -3.53 -2.95
C CYS A 101 -9.97 -3.47 -4.43
N MET A 102 -11.28 -3.55 -4.68
CA MET A 102 -11.89 -3.34 -6.00
C MET A 102 -12.87 -2.15 -5.90
N PRO A 103 -12.74 -1.13 -6.77
CA PRO A 103 -11.69 -0.96 -7.79
C PRO A 103 -10.31 -0.75 -7.15
N SER A 104 -9.27 -1.25 -7.84
CA SER A 104 -7.88 -1.18 -7.38
C SER A 104 -7.27 0.18 -7.74
N THR A 105 -7.58 1.18 -6.93
CA THR A 105 -7.07 2.55 -7.07
C THR A 105 -6.28 2.95 -5.83
N THR A 106 -5.27 3.81 -5.99
CA THR A 106 -4.47 4.34 -4.87
C THR A 106 -5.37 4.85 -3.73
N VAL A 107 -6.45 5.57 -4.05
CA VAL A 107 -7.34 6.17 -3.04
C VAL A 107 -8.00 5.10 -2.15
N ALA A 108 -8.68 4.13 -2.77
CA ALA A 108 -9.38 3.07 -2.04
C ALA A 108 -8.39 2.14 -1.31
N ALA A 109 -7.27 1.83 -1.97
CA ALA A 109 -6.22 0.98 -1.41
C ALA A 109 -5.53 1.63 -0.21
N MET A 110 -5.15 2.91 -0.30
CA MET A 110 -4.51 3.64 0.81
C MET A 110 -5.43 3.78 2.02
N ALA A 111 -6.72 4.06 1.79
CA ALA A 111 -7.70 4.12 2.89
C ALA A 111 -7.88 2.74 3.55
N SER A 112 -7.99 1.68 2.75
CA SER A 112 -8.08 0.30 3.27
C SER A 112 -6.83 -0.11 4.02
N PHE A 113 -5.66 0.23 3.51
CA PHE A 113 -4.36 -0.02 4.14
C PHE A 113 -4.25 0.72 5.48
N GLY A 114 -4.45 2.04 5.49
CA GLY A 114 -4.25 2.86 6.68
C GLY A 114 -5.21 2.56 7.82
N THR A 115 -6.46 2.21 7.50
CA THR A 115 -7.49 1.89 8.50
C THR A 115 -7.58 0.41 8.85
N GLY A 116 -6.96 -0.47 8.07
CA GLY A 116 -7.15 -1.91 8.21
C GLY A 116 -8.60 -2.34 7.96
N THR A 117 -9.34 -1.65 7.07
CA THR A 117 -10.75 -1.94 6.78
C THR A 117 -11.00 -2.05 5.27
N CYS A 118 -12.23 -1.90 4.82
CA CYS A 118 -12.62 -2.00 3.42
C CYS A 118 -13.23 -0.68 2.90
N PRO A 119 -13.28 -0.46 1.56
CA PRO A 119 -13.80 0.77 0.97
C PRO A 119 -15.22 1.14 1.42
N GLY A 120 -16.09 0.14 1.64
CA GLY A 120 -17.45 0.37 2.13
C GLY A 120 -17.52 0.95 3.54
N LEU A 121 -16.49 0.76 4.37
CA LEU A 121 -16.38 1.35 5.71
C LEU A 121 -15.65 2.69 5.71
N THR A 122 -14.70 2.88 4.80
CA THR A 122 -13.95 4.13 4.70
C THR A 122 -14.70 5.23 3.95
N GLY A 123 -15.69 4.87 3.12
CA GLY A 123 -16.36 5.79 2.21
C GLY A 123 -15.49 6.22 1.02
N MET A 124 -14.25 5.70 0.90
CA MET A 124 -13.32 6.01 -0.18
C MET A 124 -13.31 4.84 -1.18
N THR A 125 -14.24 4.91 -2.14
CA THR A 125 -14.58 3.76 -2.99
C THR A 125 -13.88 3.74 -4.35
N GLY A 126 -13.18 4.81 -4.72
CA GLY A 126 -12.48 4.88 -6.00
C GLY A 126 -11.77 6.21 -6.21
N TYR A 127 -11.24 6.42 -7.42
CA TYR A 127 -10.58 7.67 -7.81
C TYR A 127 -11.56 8.85 -7.82
N THR A 128 -12.77 8.58 -8.30
CA THR A 128 -13.92 9.50 -8.28
C THR A 128 -15.12 8.82 -7.65
N GLN A 129 -15.99 9.61 -7.03
CA GLN A 129 -17.28 9.17 -6.52
C GLN A 129 -18.27 10.32 -6.46
N LEU A 130 -19.54 10.01 -6.22
CA LEU A 130 -20.54 11.02 -5.95
C LEU A 130 -20.31 11.64 -4.56
N ASN A 131 -20.31 12.98 -4.49
CA ASN A 131 -20.32 13.68 -3.20
C ASN A 131 -21.77 13.74 -2.70
N PRO A 132 -22.11 13.07 -1.58
CA PRO A 132 -23.49 13.00 -1.10
C PRO A 132 -24.04 14.36 -0.64
N ASN A 133 -23.18 15.34 -0.37
CA ASN A 133 -23.63 16.64 0.11
C ASN A 133 -24.18 17.55 -0.99
N ASN A 134 -23.73 17.39 -2.23
CA ASN A 134 -24.12 18.25 -3.35
C ASN A 134 -24.55 17.51 -4.62
N GLY A 135 -24.43 16.17 -4.64
CA GLY A 135 -24.79 15.36 -5.80
C GLY A 135 -23.81 15.46 -6.99
N GLU A 136 -22.65 16.09 -6.82
CA GLU A 136 -21.63 16.24 -7.88
C GLU A 136 -20.57 15.15 -7.82
N ILE A 137 -19.90 14.91 -8.94
CA ILE A 137 -18.74 14.02 -8.99
C ILE A 137 -17.55 14.72 -8.31
N CYS A 138 -16.98 14.08 -7.32
CA CYS A 138 -15.75 14.49 -6.68
C CYS A 138 -14.56 13.61 -7.07
N GLN A 139 -13.35 14.18 -7.03
CA GLN A 139 -12.11 13.47 -7.28
C GLN A 139 -11.34 13.28 -5.97
N LEU A 140 -11.22 12.05 -5.49
CA LEU A 140 -10.66 11.77 -4.16
C LEU A 140 -9.14 11.80 -4.10
N ILE A 141 -8.43 11.65 -5.22
CA ILE A 141 -6.96 11.76 -5.20
C ILE A 141 -6.49 13.19 -4.82
N SER A 142 -7.26 14.20 -5.20
CA SER A 142 -7.03 15.63 -4.91
C SER A 142 -8.04 16.23 -3.92
N PHE A 143 -9.09 15.48 -3.57
CA PHE A 143 -10.26 15.93 -2.81
C PHE A 143 -11.00 17.13 -3.46
N LYS A 144 -10.87 17.29 -4.78
CA LYS A 144 -11.63 18.31 -5.51
C LYS A 144 -13.12 17.99 -5.44
N ASN A 145 -13.94 18.94 -5.02
CA ASN A 145 -15.39 18.81 -4.78
C ASN A 145 -15.78 17.70 -3.79
N ALA A 146 -14.84 17.23 -2.97
CA ALA A 146 -15.10 16.19 -1.98
C ALA A 146 -15.48 16.81 -0.61
N MET A 147 -16.03 15.97 0.25
CA MET A 147 -16.17 16.29 1.67
C MET A 147 -14.79 16.52 2.30
N ALA A 148 -14.74 17.17 3.47
CA ALA A 148 -13.50 17.25 4.22
C ALA A 148 -12.98 15.83 4.56
N PRO A 149 -11.65 15.63 4.60
CA PRO A 149 -11.06 14.28 4.76
C PRO A 149 -11.61 13.49 5.94
N LEU A 150 -11.81 14.15 7.09
CA LEU A 150 -12.28 13.51 8.32
C LEU A 150 -13.80 13.31 8.35
N ASP A 151 -14.55 14.09 7.58
CA ASP A 151 -15.99 13.89 7.44
C ASP A 151 -16.30 12.71 6.51
N LEU A 152 -15.47 12.52 5.48
CA LEU A 152 -15.60 11.42 4.54
C LEU A 152 -15.10 10.10 5.16
N GLN A 153 -13.86 10.08 5.64
CA GLN A 153 -13.24 8.88 6.20
C GLN A 153 -13.15 8.98 7.73
N ARG A 154 -14.08 8.31 8.41
CA ARG A 154 -14.27 8.37 9.86
C ARG A 154 -13.66 7.19 10.63
N GLN A 155 -13.16 6.16 9.94
CA GLN A 155 -12.51 5.03 10.60
C GLN A 155 -11.17 5.50 11.18
N PRO A 156 -10.83 5.12 12.42
CA PRO A 156 -9.49 5.39 12.94
C PRO A 156 -8.44 4.64 12.10
N THR A 157 -7.29 5.25 11.90
CA THR A 157 -6.18 4.56 11.25
C THR A 157 -5.46 3.67 12.25
N VAL A 158 -4.78 2.64 11.76
CA VAL A 158 -3.90 1.81 12.61
C VAL A 158 -2.75 2.63 13.16
N PHE A 159 -2.30 3.65 12.41
CA PHE A 159 -1.25 4.56 12.85
C PHE A 159 -1.68 5.40 14.06
N GLU A 160 -2.89 5.99 14.04
CA GLU A 160 -3.45 6.72 15.19
C GLU A 160 -3.51 5.83 16.43
N ARG A 161 -4.06 4.63 16.27
CA ARG A 161 -4.24 3.70 17.39
C ARG A 161 -2.92 3.19 17.95
N LEU A 162 -1.88 3.02 17.12
CA LEU A 162 -0.53 2.73 17.60
C LEU A 162 0.05 3.91 18.37
N ALA A 163 -0.11 5.13 17.87
CA ALA A 163 0.35 6.35 18.54
C ALA A 163 -0.36 6.56 19.89
N GLU A 164 -1.66 6.28 19.98
CA GLU A 164 -2.43 6.29 21.24
C GLU A 164 -1.92 5.30 22.29
N GLN A 165 -1.32 4.17 21.83
CA GLN A 165 -0.65 3.22 22.71
C GLN A 165 0.81 3.59 23.03
N GLY A 166 1.26 4.79 22.64
CA GLY A 166 2.63 5.25 22.89
C GLY A 166 3.67 4.70 21.92
N VAL A 167 3.25 3.98 20.87
CA VAL A 167 4.15 3.52 19.81
C VAL A 167 4.50 4.69 18.91
N ARG A 168 5.80 4.92 18.70
CA ARG A 168 6.26 5.95 17.77
C ARG A 168 5.96 5.56 16.34
N VAL A 169 5.20 6.37 15.62
CA VAL A 169 4.85 6.17 14.22
C VAL A 169 5.41 7.32 13.38
N THR A 170 6.33 7.00 12.46
CA THR A 170 6.99 7.99 11.60
C THR A 170 6.66 7.72 10.14
N SER A 171 6.35 8.76 9.39
CA SER A 171 6.20 8.70 7.94
C SER A 171 7.34 9.43 7.24
N SER A 172 7.93 8.84 6.20
CA SER A 172 8.94 9.50 5.36
C SER A 172 8.47 9.57 3.92
N GLY A 173 8.29 10.79 3.42
CA GLY A 173 7.69 11.00 2.10
C GLY A 173 8.01 12.36 1.46
N LEU A 174 7.30 12.66 0.38
CA LEU A 174 7.42 13.93 -0.34
C LEU A 174 6.69 15.06 0.39
N PRO A 175 7.21 16.31 0.38
CA PRO A 175 6.57 17.45 1.06
C PRO A 175 5.12 17.69 0.65
N LYS A 176 4.80 17.52 -0.63
CA LYS A 176 3.44 17.74 -1.15
C LYS A 176 2.37 16.80 -0.57
N PHE A 177 2.78 15.68 0.04
CA PHE A 177 1.87 14.72 0.64
C PHE A 177 1.70 14.89 2.15
N ALA A 178 2.58 15.64 2.80
CA ALA A 178 2.59 15.79 4.26
C ALA A 178 1.21 16.20 4.83
N PHE A 179 0.54 17.13 4.15
CA PHE A 179 -0.78 17.66 4.57
C PHE A 179 -1.84 17.45 3.49
N SER A 180 -1.61 16.53 2.54
CA SER A 180 -2.63 16.25 1.53
C SER A 180 -3.88 15.66 2.18
N ALA A 181 -5.04 15.92 1.58
CA ALA A 181 -6.30 15.40 2.07
C ALA A 181 -6.32 13.85 2.09
N LEU A 182 -5.65 13.20 1.13
CA LEU A 182 -5.49 11.74 1.12
C LEU A 182 -4.65 11.25 2.31
N THR A 183 -3.59 11.97 2.68
CA THR A 183 -2.80 11.62 3.88
C THR A 183 -3.62 11.84 5.15
N GLN A 184 -4.38 12.93 5.24
CA GLN A 184 -5.26 13.22 6.38
C GLN A 184 -6.36 12.17 6.54
N SER A 185 -6.95 11.69 5.43
CA SER A 185 -7.99 10.67 5.50
C SER A 185 -7.43 9.26 5.80
N SER A 186 -6.30 8.89 5.21
CA SER A 186 -5.87 7.50 5.12
C SER A 186 -4.67 7.15 5.99
N LEU A 187 -3.80 8.11 6.34
CA LEU A 187 -2.49 7.88 6.96
C LEU A 187 -2.22 8.79 8.16
N ARG A 188 -3.25 9.38 8.74
CA ARG A 188 -3.11 10.25 9.92
C ARG A 188 -2.60 9.45 11.13
N GLY A 189 -2.02 10.15 12.10
CA GLY A 189 -1.39 9.54 13.28
C GLY A 189 0.12 9.32 13.14
N THR A 190 0.73 9.79 12.05
CA THR A 190 2.17 9.70 11.85
C THR A 190 2.88 11.03 12.07
N ASP A 191 4.10 10.99 12.62
CA ASP A 191 5.06 12.09 12.55
C ASP A 191 5.66 12.11 11.15
N TYR A 192 5.19 13.05 10.31
CA TYR A 192 5.54 13.10 8.90
C TYR A 192 6.82 13.90 8.66
N ILE A 193 7.90 13.24 8.27
CA ILE A 193 9.17 13.85 7.91
C ILE A 193 9.32 13.88 6.40
N SER A 194 9.28 15.07 5.82
CA SER A 194 9.29 15.25 4.37
C SER A 194 10.67 15.58 3.81
N ASN A 195 10.97 15.03 2.62
CA ASN A 195 12.13 15.41 1.83
C ASN A 195 11.90 15.15 0.34
N THR A 196 12.43 16.02 -0.52
CA THR A 196 12.37 15.86 -1.98
C THR A 196 13.37 14.83 -2.50
N ASP A 197 14.55 14.72 -1.87
CA ASP A 197 15.59 13.78 -2.28
C ASP A 197 15.26 12.36 -1.82
N PRO A 198 15.21 11.36 -2.73
CA PRO A 198 14.88 9.99 -2.42
C PRO A 198 15.87 9.34 -1.43
N ARG A 199 17.17 9.61 -1.56
CA ARG A 199 18.19 9.04 -0.66
C ARG A 199 18.01 9.56 0.76
N THR A 200 17.71 10.83 0.91
CA THR A 200 17.43 11.45 2.21
C THR A 200 16.16 10.84 2.85
N ARG A 201 15.09 10.59 2.07
CA ARG A 201 13.91 9.89 2.58
C ARG A 201 14.26 8.50 3.14
N ILE A 202 15.07 7.73 2.43
CA ILE A 202 15.56 6.43 2.90
C ILE A 202 16.41 6.56 4.18
N ALA A 203 17.30 7.54 4.23
CA ALA A 203 18.13 7.81 5.42
C ALA A 203 17.29 8.22 6.63
N VAL A 204 16.25 9.03 6.43
CA VAL A 204 15.27 9.41 7.47
C VAL A 204 14.56 8.17 8.00
N ALA A 205 14.06 7.31 7.13
CA ALA A 205 13.38 6.07 7.52
C ALA A 205 14.33 5.15 8.30
N ALA A 206 15.55 4.96 7.83
CA ALA A 206 16.55 4.15 8.52
C ALA A 206 16.92 4.72 9.90
N ARG A 207 17.02 6.05 10.04
CA ARG A 207 17.27 6.70 11.33
C ARG A 207 16.06 6.55 12.28
N ALA A 208 14.86 6.70 11.77
CA ALA A 208 13.64 6.49 12.55
C ALA A 208 13.57 5.07 13.13
N ALA A 209 13.89 4.07 12.33
CA ALA A 209 13.85 2.66 12.71
C ALA A 209 14.92 2.24 13.74
N ARG A 210 15.86 3.11 14.12
CA ARG A 210 16.79 2.85 15.24
C ARG A 210 16.12 2.87 16.60
N ARG A 211 14.94 3.45 16.70
CA ARG A 211 14.12 3.44 17.93
C ARG A 211 12.92 2.51 17.72
N PRO A 212 12.42 1.86 18.78
CA PRO A 212 11.22 1.06 18.71
C PRO A 212 10.05 1.82 18.07
N GLY A 213 9.27 1.16 17.22
CA GLY A 213 8.09 1.74 16.58
C GLY A 213 7.94 1.36 15.11
N LEU A 214 7.01 2.03 14.44
CA LEU A 214 6.67 1.83 13.03
C LEU A 214 7.15 2.99 12.18
N THR A 215 7.78 2.69 11.06
CA THR A 215 8.12 3.69 10.03
C THR A 215 7.45 3.33 8.71
N TYR A 216 6.72 4.28 8.14
CA TYR A 216 6.08 4.16 6.83
C TYR A 216 6.87 4.94 5.78
N VAL A 217 7.07 4.33 4.62
CA VAL A 217 7.72 4.95 3.46
C VAL A 217 6.85 4.76 2.23
N TYR A 218 6.62 5.82 1.47
CA TYR A 218 5.87 5.77 0.23
C TYR A 218 6.75 6.07 -0.98
N LEU A 219 6.77 5.14 -1.93
CA LEU A 219 7.49 5.25 -3.20
C LEU A 219 6.49 5.20 -4.36
N ARG A 220 6.38 6.31 -5.12
CA ARG A 220 5.37 6.48 -6.17
C ARG A 220 5.91 6.32 -7.59
N ASP A 221 7.20 6.11 -7.75
CA ASP A 221 7.85 6.31 -9.04
C ASP A 221 7.42 5.28 -10.10
N THR A 222 7.12 4.06 -9.70
CA THR A 222 6.60 3.00 -10.57
C THR A 222 5.23 3.34 -11.13
N ASP A 223 4.30 3.78 -10.31
CA ASP A 223 2.97 4.21 -10.74
C ASP A 223 3.05 5.42 -11.68
N LYS A 224 3.74 6.48 -11.24
CA LYS A 224 3.87 7.70 -12.03
C LYS A 224 4.45 7.46 -13.42
N VAL A 225 5.50 6.63 -13.51
CA VAL A 225 6.16 6.35 -14.78
C VAL A 225 5.30 5.40 -15.63
N GLY A 226 4.64 4.43 -15.00
CA GLY A 226 3.72 3.52 -15.66
C GLY A 226 2.56 4.23 -16.32
N HIS A 227 1.92 5.19 -15.64
CA HIS A 227 0.86 6.02 -16.23
C HIS A 227 1.31 6.88 -17.40
N ASN A 228 2.56 7.36 -17.38
CA ASN A 228 3.05 8.25 -18.43
C ASN A 228 3.63 7.51 -19.65
N TYR A 229 4.16 6.29 -19.46
CA TYR A 229 4.95 5.63 -20.50
C TYR A 229 4.61 4.14 -20.69
N GLY A 230 3.71 3.58 -19.87
CA GLY A 230 3.45 2.15 -19.81
C GLY A 230 4.35 1.43 -18.78
N TRP A 231 3.79 0.42 -18.11
CA TRP A 231 4.48 -0.34 -17.08
C TRP A 231 5.57 -1.28 -17.63
N ASP A 232 5.56 -1.55 -18.93
CA ASP A 232 6.50 -2.39 -19.66
C ASP A 232 7.58 -1.60 -20.43
N SER A 233 7.55 -0.26 -20.34
CA SER A 233 8.51 0.61 -21.02
C SER A 233 9.90 0.60 -20.36
N ASP A 234 10.96 0.89 -21.14
CA ASP A 234 12.32 1.06 -20.60
C ASP A 234 12.39 2.13 -19.50
N LYS A 235 11.56 3.18 -19.59
CA LYS A 235 11.48 4.22 -18.56
C LYS A 235 10.91 3.67 -17.26
N TRP A 236 9.93 2.79 -17.34
CA TRP A 236 9.38 2.12 -16.17
C TRP A 236 10.39 1.14 -15.57
N ILE A 237 11.06 0.35 -16.41
CA ILE A 237 12.14 -0.54 -15.95
C ILE A 237 13.20 0.25 -15.19
N GLY A 238 13.66 1.39 -15.73
CA GLY A 238 14.61 2.24 -15.02
C GLY A 238 14.07 2.85 -13.73
N ALA A 239 12.75 3.12 -13.62
CA ALA A 239 12.12 3.53 -12.36
C ALA A 239 12.07 2.39 -11.36
N PHE A 240 11.75 1.19 -11.80
CA PHE A 240 11.71 -0.02 -11.00
C PHE A 240 13.10 -0.39 -10.44
N GLU A 241 14.15 -0.33 -11.26
CA GLU A 241 15.54 -0.53 -10.81
C GLU A 241 15.96 0.48 -9.74
N ARG A 242 15.55 1.75 -9.88
CA ARG A 242 15.79 2.76 -8.84
C ARG A 242 15.07 2.47 -7.54
N VAL A 243 13.82 2.00 -7.61
CA VAL A 243 13.06 1.57 -6.44
C VAL A 243 13.74 0.40 -5.74
N ASP A 244 14.14 -0.63 -6.49
CA ASP A 244 14.88 -1.78 -5.94
C ASP A 244 16.19 -1.34 -5.26
N GLY A 245 16.93 -0.45 -5.90
CA GLY A 245 18.16 0.13 -5.33
C GLY A 245 17.93 0.90 -4.03
N GLN A 246 16.81 1.65 -3.91
CA GLN A 246 16.40 2.34 -2.69
C GLN A 246 16.03 1.34 -1.57
N LEU A 247 15.31 0.28 -1.90
CA LEU A 247 14.97 -0.79 -0.95
C LEU A 247 16.22 -1.51 -0.44
N GLY A 248 17.15 -1.84 -1.33
CA GLY A 248 18.45 -2.42 -0.98
C GLY A 248 19.29 -1.49 -0.08
N LEU A 249 19.29 -0.18 -0.37
CA LEU A 249 19.95 0.82 0.48
C LEU A 249 19.30 0.89 1.87
N LEU A 250 17.97 0.92 1.93
CA LEU A 250 17.21 0.90 3.17
C LEU A 250 17.61 -0.31 4.02
N ARG A 251 17.57 -1.52 3.44
CA ARG A 251 17.93 -2.76 4.14
C ARG A 251 19.31 -2.71 4.77
N ARG A 252 20.32 -2.21 4.02
CA ARG A 252 21.69 -2.09 4.53
C ARG A 252 21.85 -1.03 5.62
N SER A 253 20.95 -0.05 5.67
CA SER A 253 20.99 1.07 6.62
C SER A 253 20.23 0.79 7.92
N LEU A 254 19.40 -0.26 7.93
CA LEU A 254 18.56 -0.62 9.07
C LEU A 254 19.34 -1.44 10.12
N PRO A 255 19.02 -1.26 11.41
CA PRO A 255 19.53 -2.12 12.48
C PRO A 255 19.16 -3.60 12.25
N LYS A 256 19.99 -4.51 12.74
CA LYS A 256 19.65 -5.94 12.76
C LYS A 256 18.36 -6.16 13.56
N GLY A 257 17.50 -7.08 13.08
CA GLY A 257 16.23 -7.39 13.72
C GLY A 257 15.10 -6.40 13.41
N THR A 258 15.33 -5.38 12.55
CA THR A 258 14.24 -4.55 12.04
C THR A 258 13.42 -5.36 11.01
N LEU A 259 12.12 -5.46 11.24
CA LEU A 259 11.18 -6.03 10.28
C LEU A 259 11.03 -5.08 9.07
N ILE A 260 11.19 -5.59 7.86
CA ILE A 260 10.91 -4.86 6.62
C ILE A 260 9.74 -5.54 5.93
N VAL A 261 8.72 -4.77 5.63
CA VAL A 261 7.56 -5.21 4.82
C VAL A 261 7.48 -4.34 3.58
N VAL A 262 7.44 -4.94 2.40
CA VAL A 262 7.25 -4.24 1.14
C VAL A 262 5.92 -4.68 0.54
N VAL A 263 5.05 -3.73 0.24
CA VAL A 263 3.74 -3.97 -0.35
C VAL A 263 3.47 -3.00 -1.49
N ALA A 264 2.51 -3.33 -2.35
CA ALA A 264 1.93 -2.40 -3.31
C ALA A 264 0.45 -2.17 -2.97
N ASP A 265 -0.06 -1.01 -3.33
CA ASP A 265 -1.49 -0.69 -3.24
C ASP A 265 -2.31 -1.34 -4.37
N HIS A 266 -1.71 -1.44 -5.56
CA HIS A 266 -2.26 -2.13 -6.74
C HIS A 266 -1.15 -2.50 -7.72
N GLY A 267 -1.52 -3.16 -8.81
CA GLY A 267 -0.66 -3.40 -9.97
C GLY A 267 -1.07 -2.53 -11.15
N MET A 268 -0.44 -2.78 -12.30
CA MET A 268 -0.71 -2.09 -13.56
C MET A 268 -0.91 -3.09 -14.69
N ILE A 269 -1.82 -2.78 -15.59
CA ILE A 269 -2.03 -3.50 -16.85
C ILE A 269 -1.98 -2.52 -18.01
N THR A 270 -1.67 -3.01 -19.21
CA THR A 270 -1.80 -2.23 -20.43
C THR A 270 -3.26 -2.27 -20.87
N ALA A 271 -3.88 -1.10 -20.94
CA ALA A 271 -5.23 -0.96 -21.51
C ALA A 271 -5.13 -0.83 -23.03
N ASP A 272 -5.97 -1.58 -23.74
CA ASP A 272 -6.14 -1.42 -25.19
C ASP A 272 -7.22 -0.38 -25.47
N PRO A 273 -6.87 0.81 -26.03
CA PRO A 273 -7.85 1.85 -26.33
C PRO A 273 -8.93 1.41 -27.32
N GLN A 274 -8.64 0.40 -28.17
CA GLN A 274 -9.60 -0.11 -29.16
C GLN A 274 -10.67 -1.01 -28.53
N GLN A 275 -10.42 -1.54 -27.34
CA GLN A 275 -11.38 -2.34 -26.56
C GLN A 275 -12.13 -1.51 -25.51
N ARG A 276 -12.00 -0.20 -25.56
CA ARG A 276 -12.70 0.70 -24.64
C ARG A 276 -14.17 0.79 -25.02
N ILE A 277 -15.04 0.49 -24.08
CA ILE A 277 -16.48 0.71 -24.20
C ILE A 277 -16.81 2.08 -23.62
N ASP A 278 -17.43 2.95 -24.43
CA ASP A 278 -17.96 4.23 -23.94
C ASP A 278 -19.40 4.03 -23.46
N ILE A 279 -19.55 3.88 -22.16
CA ILE A 279 -20.86 3.63 -21.54
C ILE A 279 -21.86 4.77 -21.80
N ALA A 280 -21.39 6.00 -22.05
CA ALA A 280 -22.28 7.14 -22.35
C ALA A 280 -22.96 7.01 -23.71
N GLY A 281 -22.37 6.26 -24.64
CA GLY A 281 -22.92 5.98 -25.97
C GLY A 281 -23.77 4.72 -26.06
N GLU A 282 -23.85 3.90 -25.01
CA GLU A 282 -24.62 2.66 -25.00
C GLU A 282 -26.11 2.94 -24.75
N PRO A 283 -27.03 2.28 -25.47
CA PRO A 283 -28.46 2.40 -25.20
C PRO A 283 -28.79 1.85 -23.83
N ARG A 284 -29.62 2.57 -23.08
CA ARG A 284 -30.10 2.18 -21.75
C ARG A 284 -31.14 1.07 -21.85
#